data_4e0a387af2e4754fb2b8ee62f4d4314c
#
_entry.id   4e0a387af2e4754fb2b8ee62f4d4314c
#
_cell.length_a   1.000
_cell.length_b   1.000
_cell.length_c   1.000
_cell.angle_alpha   90.00
_cell.angle_beta   90.00
_cell.angle_gamma   90.00
#
_symmetry.space_group_name_H-M   'P 1'
#
loop_
_entity.id
_entity.type
_entity.pdbx_description
1 polymer ?
#
loop_
_entity_poly.entity_id
_entity_poly.type
_entity_poly.pdbx_seq_one_letter_code
_entity_poly.pdbx_strand_id
1 'polypeptide(L)'
;MLETVSLDLYLARELGLFARNFPNLSDRLDAVALLDEFAFRFYQELDYNLECESGNKMKEQMKVLPDVVIPTNYPEYTSRRVHVAEWIEGEKLSQSTADDVGALVNLGVITYLTQLLDFGFFHADP
;
A
#
# COMPACT_ATOMS: atom_id res chain seq x y z
N MET A 1 16.63 -6.33 9.72
CA MET A 1 15.86 -5.75 8.61
C MET A 1 15.67 -4.24 8.78
N LEU A 2 15.05 -3.74 9.85
CA LEU A 2 14.81 -2.29 10.04
C LEU A 2 16.11 -1.47 10.03
N GLU A 3 17.14 -1.89 10.76
CA GLU A 3 18.45 -1.22 10.81
C GLU A 3 19.13 -1.14 9.44
N THR A 4 19.05 -2.22 8.65
CA THR A 4 19.63 -2.27 7.30
C THR A 4 18.93 -1.28 6.38
N VAL A 5 17.59 -1.28 6.38
CA VAL A 5 16.79 -0.36 5.56
C VAL A 5 17.01 1.10 5.98
N SER A 6 17.11 1.37 7.29
CA SER A 6 17.40 2.72 7.78
C SER A 6 18.77 3.22 7.30
N LEU A 7 19.76 2.34 7.27
CA LEU A 7 21.09 2.66 6.75
C LEU A 7 21.06 2.91 5.23
N ASP A 8 20.34 2.07 4.50
CA ASP A 8 20.22 2.20 3.04
C ASP A 8 19.52 3.52 2.65
N LEU A 9 18.43 3.87 3.35
CA LEU A 9 17.74 5.14 3.17
C LEU A 9 18.62 6.34 3.51
N TYR A 10 19.38 6.25 4.59
CA TYR A 10 20.34 7.29 4.97
C TYR A 10 21.42 7.47 3.89
N LEU A 11 22.03 6.39 3.41
CA LEU A 11 23.03 6.44 2.35
C LEU A 11 22.45 7.00 1.03
N ALA A 12 21.24 6.59 0.66
CA ALA A 12 20.56 7.10 -0.51
C ALA A 12 20.30 8.62 -0.39
N ARG A 13 19.91 9.08 0.81
CA ARG A 13 19.70 10.50 1.09
C ARG A 13 21.00 11.31 0.99
N GLU A 14 22.11 10.80 1.53
CA GLU A 14 23.43 11.44 1.42
C GLU A 14 23.89 11.53 -0.05
N LEU A 15 23.65 10.48 -0.84
CA LEU A 15 23.90 10.51 -2.30
C LEU A 15 23.02 11.56 -3.00
N GLY A 16 21.76 11.70 -2.60
CA GLY A 16 20.85 12.73 -3.10
C GLY A 16 21.36 14.15 -2.78
N LEU A 17 21.85 14.37 -1.56
CA LEU A 17 22.47 15.63 -1.16
C LEU A 17 23.73 15.93 -1.96
N PHE A 18 24.58 14.94 -2.20
CA PHE A 18 25.76 15.08 -3.05
C PHE A 18 25.39 15.43 -4.49
N ALA A 19 24.34 14.80 -5.03
CA ALA A 19 23.85 15.07 -6.39
C ALA A 19 23.37 16.51 -6.61
N ARG A 20 22.92 17.20 -5.55
CA ARG A 20 22.57 18.64 -5.61
C ARG A 20 23.72 19.55 -6.05
N ASN A 21 24.98 19.11 -5.91
CA ASN A 21 26.14 19.87 -6.39
C ASN A 21 26.29 19.86 -7.92
N PHE A 22 25.46 19.06 -8.61
CA PHE A 22 25.49 18.95 -10.07
C PHE A 22 24.22 19.58 -10.68
N PRO A 23 24.27 20.82 -11.23
CA PRO A 23 23.10 21.58 -11.67
C PRO A 23 22.23 20.82 -12.69
N ASN A 24 22.84 20.08 -13.60
CA ASN A 24 22.11 19.31 -14.62
C ASN A 24 21.25 18.17 -14.06
N LEU A 25 21.50 17.74 -12.83
CA LEU A 25 20.79 16.64 -12.18
C LEU A 25 19.73 17.16 -11.20
N SER A 26 19.99 18.30 -10.55
CA SER A 26 19.12 18.89 -9.53
C SER A 26 17.92 19.64 -10.10
N ASP A 27 18.01 20.16 -11.33
CA ASP A 27 16.96 21.02 -11.91
C ASP A 27 15.67 20.28 -12.29
N ARG A 28 15.70 18.94 -12.36
CA ARG A 28 14.56 18.14 -12.82
C ARG A 28 13.81 17.40 -11.73
N LEU A 29 14.45 17.11 -10.61
CA LEU A 29 13.86 16.32 -9.54
C LEU A 29 14.53 16.64 -8.20
N ASP A 30 13.76 17.01 -7.19
CA ASP A 30 14.26 17.03 -5.81
C ASP A 30 14.33 15.60 -5.25
N ALA A 31 15.43 14.91 -5.57
CA ALA A 31 15.66 13.53 -5.16
C ALA A 31 15.64 13.37 -3.64
N VAL A 32 16.05 14.39 -2.90
CA VAL A 32 16.07 14.33 -1.42
C VAL A 32 14.66 14.40 -0.88
N ALA A 33 13.82 15.32 -1.38
CA ALA A 33 12.42 15.39 -0.95
C ALA A 33 11.65 14.12 -1.31
N LEU A 34 11.91 13.53 -2.48
CA LEU A 34 11.33 12.25 -2.88
C LEU A 34 11.76 11.11 -1.96
N LEU A 35 13.04 11.03 -1.61
CA LEU A 35 13.56 10.01 -0.69
C LEU A 35 13.02 10.19 0.74
N ASP A 36 12.89 11.42 1.22
CA ASP A 36 12.35 11.72 2.54
C ASP A 36 10.86 11.31 2.61
N GLU A 37 10.05 11.59 1.56
CA GLU A 37 8.66 11.15 1.46
C GLU A 37 8.55 9.63 1.35
N PHE A 38 9.40 9.00 0.52
CA PHE A 38 9.44 7.55 0.40
C PHE A 38 9.78 6.89 1.74
N ALA A 39 10.81 7.38 2.44
CA ALA A 39 11.19 6.86 3.75
C ALA A 39 10.05 7.00 4.76
N PHE A 40 9.37 8.14 4.79
CA PHE A 40 8.22 8.37 5.65
C PHE A 40 7.11 7.35 5.41
N ARG A 41 6.71 7.14 4.15
CA ARG A 41 5.68 6.16 3.77
C ARG A 41 6.11 4.74 4.10
N PHE A 42 7.34 4.40 3.76
CA PHE A 42 7.90 3.08 4.07
C PHE A 42 7.85 2.75 5.57
N TYR A 43 8.19 3.72 6.44
CA TYR A 43 8.09 3.49 7.88
C TYR A 43 6.65 3.39 8.38
N GLN A 44 5.69 4.05 7.73
CA GLN A 44 4.26 3.89 8.01
C GLN A 44 3.77 2.48 7.68
N GLU A 45 4.19 1.90 6.56
CA GLU A 45 3.84 0.53 6.15
C GLU A 45 4.39 -0.55 7.11
N LEU A 46 5.44 -0.22 7.87
CA LEU A 46 5.97 -1.12 8.90
C LEU A 46 5.19 -1.09 10.22
N ASP A 47 4.17 -0.26 10.33
CA ASP A 47 3.30 -0.20 11.50
C ASP A 47 1.95 -0.87 11.22
N TYR A 48 1.81 -2.11 11.66
CA TYR A 48 0.60 -2.88 11.43
C TYR A 48 -0.66 -2.33 12.14
N ASN A 49 -0.54 -1.40 13.08
CA ASN A 49 -1.71 -0.69 13.59
C ASN A 49 -2.34 0.18 12.49
N LEU A 50 -1.51 0.88 11.70
CA LEU A 50 -1.98 1.69 10.57
C LEU A 50 -2.58 0.81 9.46
N GLU A 51 -1.97 -0.35 9.21
CA GLU A 51 -2.50 -1.33 8.26
C GLU A 51 -3.87 -1.86 8.69
N CYS A 52 -4.03 -2.19 9.96
CA CYS A 52 -5.29 -2.63 10.55
C CYS A 52 -6.39 -1.55 10.41
N GLU A 53 -6.07 -0.30 10.73
CA GLU A 53 -7.01 0.83 10.59
C GLU A 53 -7.39 1.06 9.13
N SER A 54 -6.42 1.03 8.22
CA SER A 54 -6.61 1.19 6.78
C SER A 54 -7.50 0.08 6.20
N GLY A 55 -7.25 -1.17 6.59
CA GLY A 55 -8.06 -2.31 6.17
C GLY A 55 -9.51 -2.21 6.67
N ASN A 56 -9.73 -1.81 7.91
CA ASN A 56 -11.09 -1.61 8.43
C ASN A 56 -11.80 -0.43 7.76
N LYS A 57 -11.09 0.66 7.47
CA LYS A 57 -11.63 1.77 6.68
C LYS A 57 -12.03 1.31 5.27
N MET A 58 -11.16 0.55 4.61
CA MET A 58 -11.45 -0.03 3.29
C MET A 58 -12.69 -0.92 3.34
N LYS A 59 -12.83 -1.75 4.37
CA LYS A 59 -13.99 -2.62 4.57
C LYS A 59 -15.30 -1.82 4.64
N GLU A 60 -15.32 -0.72 5.36
CA GLU A 60 -16.49 0.15 5.44
C GLU A 60 -16.84 0.80 4.10
N GLN A 61 -15.82 1.27 3.37
CA GLN A 61 -16.01 1.93 2.08
C GLN A 61 -16.52 0.94 1.01
N MET A 62 -15.99 -0.28 1.01
CA MET A 62 -16.33 -1.30 0.01
C MET A 62 -17.69 -1.96 0.24
N LYS A 63 -18.45 -1.62 1.27
CA LYS A 63 -19.83 -2.07 1.45
C LYS A 63 -20.76 -1.69 0.29
N VAL A 64 -20.39 -0.71 -0.52
CA VAL A 64 -21.12 -0.33 -1.74
C VAL A 64 -21.02 -1.37 -2.84
N LEU A 65 -20.06 -2.28 -2.77
CA LEU A 65 -19.80 -3.36 -3.73
C LEU A 65 -19.98 -4.71 -3.02
N PRO A 66 -21.17 -5.32 -3.06
CA PRO A 66 -21.47 -6.54 -2.27
C PRO A 66 -20.64 -7.77 -2.65
N ASP A 67 -20.12 -7.79 -3.89
CA ASP A 67 -19.30 -8.89 -4.39
C ASP A 67 -17.81 -8.75 -4.02
N VAL A 68 -17.46 -7.68 -3.30
CA VAL A 68 -16.09 -7.42 -2.83
C VAL A 68 -15.99 -7.76 -1.34
N VAL A 69 -15.11 -8.70 -1.01
CA VAL A 69 -14.89 -9.14 0.37
C VAL A 69 -13.58 -8.57 0.89
N ILE A 70 -13.66 -7.79 1.97
CA ILE A 70 -12.51 -7.29 2.70
C ILE A 70 -12.44 -7.99 4.06
N PRO A 71 -11.29 -8.58 4.43
CA PRO A 71 -11.13 -9.23 5.73
C PRO A 71 -11.43 -8.28 6.89
N THR A 72 -12.00 -8.80 7.96
CA THR A 72 -12.10 -8.06 9.22
C THR A 72 -10.73 -8.02 9.88
N ASN A 73 -10.26 -6.83 10.23
CA ASN A 73 -9.05 -6.68 11.02
C ASN A 73 -9.41 -6.50 12.49
N TYR A 74 -8.60 -7.06 13.39
CA TYR A 74 -8.84 -7.08 14.83
C TYR A 74 -7.83 -6.20 15.57
N PRO A 75 -8.17 -4.90 15.84
CA PRO A 75 -7.26 -3.96 16.49
C PRO A 75 -6.83 -4.41 17.88
N GLU A 76 -7.72 -5.09 18.62
CA GLU A 76 -7.46 -5.58 19.96
C GLU A 76 -6.37 -6.67 20.04
N TYR A 77 -6.09 -7.34 18.91
CA TYR A 77 -5.04 -8.36 18.78
C TYR A 77 -3.87 -7.91 17.91
N THR A 78 -4.00 -6.74 17.30
CA THR A 78 -2.97 -6.15 16.44
C THR A 78 -2.02 -5.29 17.26
N SER A 79 -0.76 -5.30 16.88
CA SER A 79 0.28 -4.44 17.43
C SER A 79 1.20 -4.00 16.31
N ARG A 80 2.13 -3.09 16.60
CA ARG A 80 3.07 -2.56 15.59
C ARG A 80 3.78 -3.65 14.75
N ARG A 81 3.99 -4.86 15.31
CA ARG A 81 4.73 -5.96 14.66
C ARG A 81 3.91 -7.20 14.39
N VAL A 82 2.66 -7.21 14.78
CA VAL A 82 1.75 -8.35 14.61
C VAL A 82 0.43 -7.82 14.08
N HIS A 83 0.02 -8.31 12.92
CA HIS A 83 -1.28 -8.01 12.33
C HIS A 83 -2.18 -9.23 12.47
N VAL A 84 -3.40 -9.00 12.96
CA VAL A 84 -4.41 -10.05 13.12
C VAL A 84 -5.64 -9.69 12.31
N ALA A 85 -5.96 -10.54 11.34
CA ALA A 85 -7.12 -10.37 10.46
C ALA A 85 -7.86 -11.69 10.26
N GLU A 86 -9.08 -11.59 9.79
CA GLU A 86 -9.90 -12.71 9.36
C GLU A 86 -9.20 -13.48 8.24
N TRP A 87 -9.19 -14.82 8.35
CA TRP A 87 -8.69 -15.66 7.28
C TRP A 87 -9.77 -15.86 6.22
N ILE A 88 -9.46 -15.53 4.98
CA ILE A 88 -10.34 -15.75 3.82
C ILE A 88 -9.66 -16.76 2.90
N GLU A 89 -10.39 -17.83 2.56
CA GLU A 89 -9.94 -18.79 1.57
C GLU A 89 -10.23 -18.26 0.16
N GLY A 90 -9.26 -18.40 -0.73
CA GLY A 90 -9.37 -17.96 -2.10
C GLY A 90 -8.17 -18.36 -2.94
N GLU A 91 -8.29 -18.22 -4.23
CA GLU A 91 -7.20 -18.42 -5.19
C GLU A 91 -6.80 -17.08 -5.85
N LYS A 92 -5.56 -16.99 -6.27
CA LYS A 92 -5.10 -15.80 -6.99
C LYS A 92 -5.79 -15.73 -8.36
N LEU A 93 -6.34 -14.58 -8.71
CA LEU A 93 -6.99 -14.37 -10.00
C LEU A 93 -6.07 -14.73 -11.19
N SER A 94 -4.77 -14.46 -11.09
CA SER A 94 -3.78 -14.84 -12.10
C SER A 94 -3.58 -16.35 -12.28
N GLN A 95 -4.07 -17.17 -11.36
CA GLN A 95 -4.00 -18.63 -11.38
C GLN A 95 -5.36 -19.28 -11.58
N SER A 96 -6.43 -18.48 -11.57
CA SER A 96 -7.79 -19.00 -11.76
C SER A 96 -8.00 -19.48 -13.19
N THR A 97 -8.63 -20.63 -13.32
CA THR A 97 -9.07 -21.23 -14.59
C THR A 97 -10.59 -21.19 -14.73
N ALA A 98 -11.26 -20.44 -13.87
CA ALA A 98 -12.70 -20.30 -13.89
C ALA A 98 -13.20 -19.61 -15.18
N ASP A 99 -14.37 -19.98 -15.65
CA ASP A 99 -14.95 -19.43 -16.90
C ASP A 99 -15.34 -17.93 -16.74
N ASP A 100 -15.41 -17.43 -15.51
CA ASP A 100 -15.83 -16.08 -15.16
C ASP A 100 -14.68 -15.10 -14.87
N VAL A 101 -13.43 -15.46 -15.17
CA VAL A 101 -12.24 -14.59 -14.97
C VAL A 101 -12.46 -13.19 -15.55
N GLY A 102 -13.10 -13.07 -16.72
CA GLY A 102 -13.41 -11.78 -17.33
C GLY A 102 -14.33 -10.90 -16.47
N ALA A 103 -15.33 -11.51 -15.82
CA ALA A 103 -16.22 -10.80 -14.90
C ALA A 103 -15.49 -10.38 -13.63
N LEU A 104 -14.62 -11.22 -13.08
CA LEU A 104 -13.79 -10.93 -11.92
C LEU A 104 -12.80 -9.78 -12.19
N VAL A 105 -12.18 -9.76 -13.36
CA VAL A 105 -11.31 -8.64 -13.78
C VAL A 105 -12.10 -7.35 -13.86
N ASN A 106 -13.30 -7.36 -14.45
CA ASN A 106 -14.16 -6.18 -14.51
C ASN A 106 -14.56 -5.69 -13.11
N LEU A 107 -14.92 -6.60 -12.20
CA LEU A 107 -15.21 -6.28 -10.82
C LEU A 107 -13.98 -5.64 -10.14
N GLY A 108 -12.79 -6.17 -10.36
CA GLY A 108 -11.54 -5.60 -9.87
C GLY A 108 -11.33 -4.16 -10.36
N VAL A 109 -11.53 -3.91 -11.65
CA VAL A 109 -11.43 -2.54 -12.22
C VAL A 109 -12.46 -1.59 -11.59
N ILE A 110 -13.72 -2.03 -11.46
CA ILE A 110 -14.78 -1.24 -10.82
C ILE A 110 -14.40 -0.93 -9.37
N THR A 111 -13.94 -1.93 -8.63
CA THR A 111 -13.49 -1.78 -7.24
C THR A 111 -12.40 -0.73 -7.12
N TYR A 112 -11.40 -0.78 -7.99
CA TYR A 112 -10.28 0.15 -7.98
C TYR A 112 -10.71 1.57 -8.32
N LEU A 113 -11.57 1.74 -9.33
CA LEU A 113 -12.10 3.04 -9.72
C LEU A 113 -12.99 3.63 -8.62
N THR A 114 -13.81 2.82 -7.95
CA THR A 114 -14.62 3.25 -6.81
C THR A 114 -13.74 3.74 -5.66
N GLN A 115 -12.69 2.99 -5.31
CA GLN A 115 -11.73 3.42 -4.31
C GLN A 115 -11.10 4.78 -4.65
N LEU A 116 -10.67 4.95 -5.89
CA LEU A 116 -9.97 6.14 -6.34
C LEU A 116 -10.89 7.35 -6.48
N LEU A 117 -12.02 7.18 -7.19
CA LEU A 117 -12.85 8.30 -7.63
C LEU A 117 -13.91 8.69 -6.58
N ASP A 118 -14.49 7.72 -5.87
CA ASP A 118 -15.56 7.99 -4.91
C ASP A 118 -15.02 8.25 -3.50
N PHE A 119 -13.97 7.54 -3.10
CA PHE A 119 -13.44 7.62 -1.74
C PHE A 119 -12.07 8.33 -1.61
N GLY A 120 -11.31 8.43 -2.70
CA GLY A 120 -9.94 8.99 -2.66
C GLY A 120 -9.00 8.23 -1.72
N PHE A 121 -9.34 6.99 -1.39
CA PHE A 121 -8.56 6.08 -0.56
C PHE A 121 -8.54 4.71 -1.24
N PHE A 122 -7.38 4.25 -1.64
CA PHE A 122 -7.25 3.05 -2.47
C PHE A 122 -6.03 2.21 -2.07
N HIS A 123 -6.14 0.93 -2.34
CA HIS A 123 -5.03 -0.02 -2.21
C HIS A 123 -4.08 0.19 -3.39
N ALA A 124 -2.84 0.53 -3.13
CA ALA A 124 -1.89 0.88 -4.19
C ALA A 124 -1.26 -0.35 -4.86
N ASP A 125 -1.43 -1.54 -4.27
CA ASP A 125 -0.89 -2.82 -4.75
C ASP A 125 -1.91 -3.94 -4.51
N PRO A 126 -2.96 -4.05 -5.33
CA PRO A 126 -4.05 -5.02 -5.18
C PRO A 126 -3.64 -6.43 -5.62
#